data_5d04e47dd8a023c82dfba802ad49ee87
#
_entry.id   5d04e47dd8a023c82dfba802ad49ee87
#
_cell.length_a   1.000
_cell.length_b   1.000
_cell.length_c   1.000
_cell.angle_alpha   90.00
_cell.angle_beta   90.00
_cell.angle_gamma   90.00
#
_symmetry.space_group_name_H-M   'P 1'
#
loop_
_entity.id
_entity.type
_entity.pdbx_description
1 polymer ?
#
loop_
_entity_poly.entity_id
_entity_poly.type
_entity_poly.pdbx_seq_one_letter_code
_entity_poly.pdbx_strand_id
1 'polypeptide(L)'
;MVGLESDFGNNFLVEYDNATKESIWELQFALDNNFHTAGRFNRAEGLNHPWMWPETQPGNFVFKCCDFNHASYTLTNAFKTDENGLPRFEDYNEDDYGQYIKNSDGSYNLDIVNSGAKPYFDKYTWDPRFSHTIVAPGQPWKYDPDLLFHSTATRDPITYSFLKPIKDMPHPDCGCIAYDGWQFNSMNKKMIRYDDVLLWKAEILIQLDREMEALPYINQIRTRAANSLVRLTQADGSYTMNYHIATYQPGINCNWTKDFAWKALMWENRLEFACEGHRFFDLQRWGLLEKTMNEYFAIERTRFDWFNDARFTAGRDEYFPISQPQMNYSKGNYTQNPGY
;
A
#
# COMPACT_ATOMS: atom_id res chain seq x y z
N MET A 1 3.52 12.56 -23.67
CA MET A 1 3.55 11.11 -24.01
C MET A 1 3.32 10.36 -22.72
N VAL A 2 2.31 9.49 -22.68
CA VAL A 2 2.02 8.66 -21.50
C VAL A 2 3.04 7.51 -21.41
N GLY A 3 3.51 7.18 -20.21
CA GLY A 3 4.49 6.11 -19.98
C GLY A 3 4.80 5.97 -18.50
N LEU A 4 5.54 4.91 -18.12
CA LEU A 4 5.98 4.74 -16.74
C LEU A 4 6.93 5.87 -16.30
N GLU A 5 6.82 6.30 -15.05
CA GLU A 5 7.84 7.12 -14.40
C GLU A 5 9.15 6.34 -14.27
N SER A 6 10.27 7.05 -14.25
CA SER A 6 11.57 6.43 -14.08
C SER A 6 11.79 5.89 -12.65
N ASP A 7 11.13 6.51 -11.69
CA ASP A 7 11.13 6.13 -10.28
C ASP A 7 9.68 6.02 -9.79
N PHE A 8 9.35 4.91 -9.13
CA PHE A 8 8.00 4.65 -8.62
C PHE A 8 7.50 5.74 -7.68
N GLY A 9 8.40 6.26 -6.85
CA GLY A 9 8.09 7.29 -5.88
C GLY A 9 7.58 8.60 -6.48
N ASN A 10 7.92 8.90 -7.75
CA ASN A 10 7.46 10.10 -8.41
C ASN A 10 5.93 10.19 -8.49
N ASN A 11 5.24 9.05 -8.53
CA ASN A 11 3.78 9.01 -8.56
C ASN A 11 3.11 9.52 -7.29
N PHE A 12 3.86 9.62 -6.18
CA PHE A 12 3.34 9.90 -4.84
C PHE A 12 4.00 11.12 -4.17
N LEU A 13 4.54 12.02 -4.97
CA LEU A 13 5.16 13.26 -4.52
C LEU A 13 4.44 14.45 -5.15
N VAL A 14 4.12 15.46 -4.35
CA VAL A 14 3.38 16.65 -4.78
C VAL A 14 4.12 17.43 -5.87
N GLU A 15 5.45 17.38 -5.88
CA GLU A 15 6.30 18.03 -6.88
C GLU A 15 6.07 17.49 -8.30
N TYR A 16 5.52 16.28 -8.39
CA TYR A 16 5.17 15.62 -9.66
C TYR A 16 3.69 15.73 -9.99
N ASP A 17 2.86 16.32 -9.12
CA ASP A 17 1.46 16.54 -9.43
C ASP A 17 1.34 17.43 -10.67
N ASN A 18 0.45 17.05 -11.59
CA ASN A 18 0.28 17.66 -12.92
C ASN A 18 1.50 17.55 -13.87
N ALA A 19 2.58 16.88 -13.47
CA ALA A 19 3.79 16.72 -14.30
C ALA A 19 4.12 15.24 -14.60
N THR A 20 3.52 14.29 -13.87
CA THR A 20 3.75 12.87 -14.11
C THR A 20 3.23 12.41 -15.47
N LYS A 21 4.08 11.69 -16.21
CA LYS A 21 3.69 11.07 -17.48
C LYS A 21 2.92 9.75 -17.29
N GLU A 22 2.85 9.24 -16.04
CA GLU A 22 2.20 7.98 -15.71
C GLU A 22 0.71 8.16 -15.41
N SER A 23 0.30 9.33 -14.90
CA SER A 23 -1.11 9.63 -14.64
C SER A 23 -1.93 9.71 -15.93
N ILE A 24 -3.00 8.92 -15.99
CA ILE A 24 -4.00 8.97 -17.07
C ILE A 24 -5.24 9.71 -16.60
N TRP A 25 -5.67 9.46 -15.37
CA TRP A 25 -6.77 10.14 -14.74
C TRP A 25 -6.47 10.35 -13.26
N GLU A 26 -6.62 11.59 -12.83
CA GLU A 26 -6.41 11.96 -11.43
C GLU A 26 -7.46 12.98 -10.97
N LEU A 27 -7.77 12.94 -9.69
CA LEU A 27 -8.51 13.99 -9.01
C LEU A 27 -7.51 15.05 -8.56
N GLN A 28 -7.73 16.27 -9.05
CA GLN A 28 -6.87 17.41 -8.75
C GLN A 28 -7.36 18.15 -7.50
N PHE A 29 -6.44 18.43 -6.60
CA PHE A 29 -6.66 19.20 -5.39
C PHE A 29 -5.79 20.46 -5.42
N ALA A 30 -6.17 21.46 -4.63
CA ALA A 30 -5.43 22.71 -4.53
C ALA A 30 -5.54 23.29 -3.12
N LEU A 31 -4.49 23.95 -2.66
CA LEU A 31 -4.57 24.88 -1.54
C LEU A 31 -5.15 26.20 -2.06
N ASP A 32 -6.16 26.74 -1.38
CA ASP A 32 -6.59 28.12 -1.56
C ASP A 32 -6.64 28.85 -0.22
N ASN A 33 -6.61 30.17 -0.27
CA ASN A 33 -6.61 31.02 0.93
C ASN A 33 -7.97 31.04 1.66
N ASN A 34 -8.99 30.38 1.11
CA ASN A 34 -10.33 30.30 1.68
C ASN A 34 -10.63 28.87 2.12
N PHE A 35 -10.03 28.46 3.21
CA PHE A 35 -10.12 27.11 3.78
C PHE A 35 -11.52 26.54 3.94
N HIS A 36 -12.54 27.38 4.04
CA HIS A 36 -13.90 26.96 4.38
C HIS A 36 -14.77 26.63 3.16
N THR A 37 -14.34 26.97 1.98
CA THR A 37 -15.12 26.71 0.76
C THR A 37 -14.79 25.35 0.16
N ALA A 38 -15.31 24.36 0.80
CA ALA A 38 -15.66 23.03 0.29
C ALA A 38 -15.01 22.54 -1.01
N GLY A 39 -14.19 21.51 -0.92
CA GLY A 39 -14.01 20.55 -2.00
C GLY A 39 -12.71 20.63 -2.79
N ARG A 40 -11.77 21.52 -2.42
CA ARG A 40 -10.48 21.61 -3.12
C ARG A 40 -9.34 20.85 -2.47
N PHE A 41 -9.55 20.36 -1.24
CA PHE A 41 -8.55 19.61 -0.50
C PHE A 41 -8.82 18.12 -0.52
N ASN A 42 -7.78 17.34 -0.48
CA ASN A 42 -7.87 15.92 -0.24
C ASN A 42 -8.17 15.65 1.25
N ARG A 43 -9.45 15.69 1.60
CA ARG A 43 -9.90 15.47 2.99
C ARG A 43 -9.85 14.01 3.39
N ALA A 44 -10.06 13.11 2.44
CA ALA A 44 -10.04 11.68 2.72
C ALA A 44 -8.66 11.24 3.20
N GLU A 45 -7.62 11.70 2.53
CA GLU A 45 -6.25 11.39 2.92
C GLU A 45 -5.83 12.16 4.18
N GLY A 46 -6.41 13.32 4.46
CA GLY A 46 -6.19 14.03 5.72
C GLY A 46 -6.55 13.21 6.96
N LEU A 47 -7.56 12.34 6.88
CA LEU A 47 -7.91 11.41 7.95
C LEU A 47 -6.88 10.28 8.13
N ASN A 48 -6.03 10.07 7.14
CA ASN A 48 -4.99 9.05 7.16
C ASN A 48 -3.62 9.61 7.59
N HIS A 49 -3.47 10.90 7.86
CA HIS A 49 -2.23 11.47 8.38
C HIS A 49 -1.83 10.80 9.70
N PRO A 50 -0.54 10.73 10.04
CA PRO A 50 -0.07 10.21 11.33
C PRO A 50 -0.76 10.88 12.53
N TRP A 51 -0.92 10.13 13.62
CA TRP A 51 -1.71 10.56 14.78
C TRP A 51 -1.12 11.78 15.50
N MET A 52 0.01 11.64 16.08
CA MET A 52 0.70 12.68 16.84
C MET A 52 2.19 12.57 16.57
N TRP A 53 2.66 13.32 15.60
CA TRP A 53 4.10 13.37 15.39
C TRP A 53 4.75 14.09 16.56
N PRO A 54 5.81 13.55 17.18
CA PRO A 54 6.43 14.18 18.35
C PRO A 54 6.92 15.60 18.03
N GLU A 55 6.61 16.56 18.92
CA GLU A 55 7.08 17.96 18.81
C GLU A 55 8.61 18.10 18.83
N THR A 56 9.32 17.05 19.22
CA THR A 56 10.78 16.98 19.27
C THR A 56 11.45 16.75 17.91
N GLN A 57 10.67 16.51 16.85
CA GLN A 57 11.23 16.36 15.51
C GLN A 57 11.51 17.73 14.88
N PRO A 58 12.56 17.85 14.02
CA PRO A 58 12.89 19.12 13.36
C PRO A 58 11.69 19.69 12.58
N GLY A 59 11.45 20.99 12.70
CA GLY A 59 10.55 21.72 11.81
C GLY A 59 9.22 22.19 12.40
N ASN A 60 8.94 22.07 13.70
CA ASN A 60 7.67 22.50 14.34
C ASN A 60 6.40 21.92 13.70
N PHE A 61 6.53 20.89 12.89
CA PHE A 61 5.43 20.28 12.19
C PHE A 61 4.88 19.12 13.02
N VAL A 62 3.60 19.12 13.29
CA VAL A 62 2.92 18.07 14.03
C VAL A 62 1.72 17.62 13.22
N PHE A 63 1.75 16.40 12.69
CA PHE A 63 0.52 15.75 12.28
C PHE A 63 -0.37 15.59 13.53
N LYS A 64 -1.66 15.94 13.42
CA LYS A 64 -2.56 16.00 14.59
C LYS A 64 -3.78 15.10 14.51
N CYS A 65 -3.92 14.34 13.46
CA CYS A 65 -5.07 13.47 13.20
C CYS A 65 -4.81 12.57 12.00
N CYS A 66 -5.41 11.52 11.88
CA CYS A 66 -6.26 10.70 12.73
C CYS A 66 -5.83 9.25 12.64
N ASP A 67 -4.97 8.93 11.65
CA ASP A 67 -4.28 7.68 11.41
C ASP A 67 -5.23 6.48 11.24
N PHE A 68 -6.23 6.62 10.35
CA PHE A 68 -7.22 5.57 10.14
C PHE A 68 -6.80 4.49 9.15
N ASN A 69 -5.73 4.68 8.39
CA ASN A 69 -5.27 3.71 7.40
C ASN A 69 -3.94 3.11 7.85
N HIS A 70 -3.96 1.83 8.22
CA HIS A 70 -2.78 1.07 8.61
C HIS A 70 -2.51 -0.04 7.61
N ALA A 71 -1.22 -0.30 7.33
CA ALA A 71 -0.82 -1.44 6.52
C ALA A 71 -0.81 -2.70 7.39
N SER A 72 -1.35 -3.81 6.88
CA SER A 72 -1.28 -5.10 7.57
C SER A 72 0.13 -5.70 7.50
N TYR A 73 0.48 -6.51 8.49
CA TYR A 73 1.72 -7.27 8.44
C TYR A 73 1.76 -8.26 7.27
N THR A 74 0.60 -8.82 6.90
CA THR A 74 0.47 -9.67 5.71
C THR A 74 0.81 -8.93 4.41
N LEU A 75 0.44 -7.65 4.28
CA LEU A 75 0.85 -6.84 3.12
C LEU A 75 2.35 -6.59 3.13
N THR A 76 2.93 -6.24 4.28
CA THR A 76 4.37 -6.06 4.43
C THR A 76 5.14 -7.28 3.96
N ASN A 77 4.76 -8.44 4.46
CA ASN A 77 5.40 -9.70 4.12
C ASN A 77 5.32 -10.02 2.62
N ALA A 78 4.26 -9.58 1.93
CA ALA A 78 4.09 -9.82 0.49
C ALA A 78 5.18 -9.17 -0.38
N PHE A 79 5.91 -8.16 0.16
CA PHE A 79 7.03 -7.53 -0.54
C PHE A 79 8.36 -8.30 -0.40
N LYS A 80 8.42 -9.38 0.41
CA LYS A 80 9.61 -10.23 0.47
C LYS A 80 9.88 -10.90 -0.87
N THR A 81 11.16 -10.98 -1.22
CA THR A 81 11.61 -11.69 -2.42
C THR A 81 12.47 -12.89 -2.05
N ASP A 82 12.60 -13.82 -2.97
CA ASP A 82 13.49 -14.97 -2.87
C ASP A 82 14.93 -14.62 -3.34
N GLU A 83 15.80 -15.59 -3.34
CA GLU A 83 17.19 -15.48 -3.80
C GLU A 83 17.33 -15.06 -5.28
N ASN A 84 16.29 -15.31 -6.08
CA ASN A 84 16.22 -14.94 -7.49
C ASN A 84 15.56 -13.56 -7.71
N GLY A 85 15.20 -12.85 -6.66
CA GLY A 85 14.47 -11.57 -6.74
C GLY A 85 13.01 -11.71 -7.18
N LEU A 86 12.42 -12.91 -7.06
CA LEU A 86 11.01 -13.15 -7.33
C LEU A 86 10.17 -13.11 -6.04
N PRO A 87 8.86 -12.83 -6.11
CA PRO A 87 8.01 -12.84 -4.93
C PRO A 87 7.99 -14.22 -4.26
N ARG A 88 7.98 -14.23 -2.94
CA ARG A 88 7.79 -15.44 -2.13
C ARG A 88 6.31 -15.80 -2.07
N PHE A 89 5.77 -16.34 -3.14
CA PHE A 89 4.34 -16.55 -3.32
C PHE A 89 3.66 -17.38 -2.24
N GLU A 90 4.35 -18.45 -1.76
CA GLU A 90 3.75 -19.44 -0.87
C GLU A 90 4.13 -19.21 0.60
N ASP A 91 5.34 -18.74 0.86
CA ASP A 91 5.95 -18.66 2.19
C ASP A 91 6.21 -17.23 2.69
N TYR A 92 5.63 -16.23 2.01
CA TYR A 92 5.85 -14.82 2.36
C TYR A 92 5.45 -14.46 3.79
N ASN A 93 4.48 -15.15 4.39
CA ASN A 93 4.03 -14.94 5.76
C ASN A 93 4.79 -15.76 6.81
N GLU A 94 5.71 -16.64 6.40
CA GLU A 94 6.63 -17.26 7.34
C GLU A 94 7.55 -16.17 7.91
N ASP A 95 7.87 -16.29 9.22
CA ASP A 95 8.68 -15.31 9.93
C ASP A 95 8.13 -13.87 9.78
N ASP A 96 7.18 -13.56 10.63
CA ASP A 96 6.35 -12.37 10.55
C ASP A 96 6.95 -11.19 11.33
N TYR A 97 6.99 -10.01 10.71
CA TYR A 97 7.39 -8.76 11.36
C TYR A 97 6.62 -8.50 12.66
N GLY A 98 5.30 -8.70 12.62
CA GLY A 98 4.43 -8.47 13.79
C GLY A 98 4.76 -9.37 14.97
N GLN A 99 5.35 -10.55 14.76
CA GLN A 99 5.86 -11.42 15.82
C GLN A 99 7.28 -11.03 16.25
N TYR A 100 8.11 -10.63 15.28
CA TYR A 100 9.48 -10.22 15.55
C TYR A 100 9.59 -9.05 16.53
N ILE A 101 8.67 -8.11 16.46
CA ILE A 101 8.64 -6.92 17.32
C ILE A 101 8.03 -7.17 18.71
N LYS A 102 7.70 -8.42 19.05
CA LYS A 102 7.14 -8.79 20.37
C LYS A 102 8.20 -9.37 21.32
N ASN A 103 7.98 -9.11 22.60
CA ASN A 103 8.68 -9.81 23.69
C ASN A 103 8.10 -11.22 23.88
N SER A 104 8.76 -12.05 24.67
CA SER A 104 8.32 -13.41 24.98
C SER A 104 6.97 -13.50 25.72
N ASP A 105 6.54 -12.42 26.37
CA ASP A 105 5.24 -12.30 27.05
C ASP A 105 4.11 -11.82 26.13
N GLY A 106 4.41 -11.58 24.83
CA GLY A 106 3.47 -11.10 23.82
C GLY A 106 3.30 -9.58 23.76
N SER A 107 3.90 -8.81 24.68
CA SER A 107 3.92 -7.35 24.61
C SER A 107 4.83 -6.87 23.47
N TYR A 108 4.60 -5.66 22.95
CA TYR A 108 5.47 -5.08 21.92
C TYR A 108 6.76 -4.52 22.54
N ASN A 109 7.89 -4.81 21.91
CA ASN A 109 9.20 -4.26 22.25
C ASN A 109 9.41 -2.94 21.51
N LEU A 110 9.12 -1.81 22.16
CA LEU A 110 9.20 -0.50 21.53
C LEU A 110 10.61 -0.08 21.13
N ASP A 111 11.65 -0.62 21.78
CA ASP A 111 13.03 -0.36 21.38
C ASP A 111 13.32 -1.02 20.02
N ILE A 112 12.90 -2.26 19.82
CA ILE A 112 13.00 -2.94 18.52
C ILE A 112 12.16 -2.21 17.47
N VAL A 113 10.91 -1.85 17.81
CA VAL A 113 10.02 -1.13 16.91
C VAL A 113 10.67 0.17 16.41
N ASN A 114 11.14 1.02 17.33
CA ASN A 114 11.66 2.36 16.97
C ASN A 114 13.11 2.33 16.46
N SER A 115 13.82 1.22 16.56
CA SER A 115 15.15 1.05 15.93
C SER A 115 15.09 0.76 14.43
N GLY A 116 13.89 0.75 13.85
CA GLY A 116 13.68 0.37 12.44
C GLY A 116 13.67 -1.13 12.22
N ALA A 117 13.72 -1.94 13.28
CA ALA A 117 13.75 -3.43 13.24
C ALA A 117 14.76 -3.96 12.20
N LYS A 118 15.90 -3.28 12.07
CA LYS A 118 16.90 -3.56 11.03
C LYS A 118 17.31 -5.03 10.94
N PRO A 119 17.55 -5.77 12.05
CA PRO A 119 17.92 -7.19 11.96
C PRO A 119 16.83 -8.07 11.30
N TYR A 120 15.56 -7.69 11.38
CA TYR A 120 14.49 -8.37 10.67
C TYR A 120 14.52 -8.05 9.17
N PHE A 121 14.60 -6.76 8.85
CA PHE A 121 14.62 -6.34 7.45
C PHE A 121 15.88 -6.79 6.72
N ASP A 122 17.03 -6.85 7.39
CA ASP A 122 18.28 -7.33 6.81
C ASP A 122 18.31 -8.84 6.55
N LYS A 123 17.42 -9.61 7.20
CA LYS A 123 17.33 -11.07 7.02
C LYS A 123 16.78 -11.47 5.65
N TYR A 124 15.98 -10.61 5.03
CA TYR A 124 15.30 -10.88 3.77
C TYR A 124 15.76 -9.92 2.68
N THR A 125 15.48 -10.29 1.46
CA THR A 125 15.46 -9.36 0.33
C THR A 125 14.05 -8.87 0.06
N TRP A 126 13.93 -7.65 -0.47
CA TRP A 126 12.67 -6.92 -0.56
C TRP A 126 12.48 -6.29 -1.93
N ASP A 127 11.23 -6.25 -2.38
CA ASP A 127 10.83 -5.42 -3.50
C ASP A 127 10.89 -3.93 -3.07
N PRO A 128 11.58 -3.07 -3.82
CA PRO A 128 11.72 -1.64 -3.48
C PRO A 128 10.40 -0.92 -3.27
N ARG A 129 9.31 -1.37 -3.91
CA ARG A 129 7.98 -0.79 -3.75
C ARG A 129 7.47 -0.85 -2.31
N PHE A 130 8.02 -1.72 -1.46
CA PHE A 130 7.73 -1.69 -0.02
C PHE A 130 7.97 -0.30 0.55
N SER A 131 9.19 0.23 0.44
CA SER A 131 9.58 1.50 1.05
C SER A 131 9.01 2.75 0.34
N HIS A 132 8.39 2.57 -0.82
CA HIS A 132 7.54 3.59 -1.46
C HIS A 132 6.09 3.53 -1.01
N THR A 133 5.66 2.42 -0.42
CA THR A 133 4.27 2.16 -0.05
C THR A 133 4.03 2.23 1.45
N ILE A 134 4.97 1.70 2.24
CA ILE A 134 4.84 1.51 3.69
C ILE A 134 6.10 2.04 4.36
N VAL A 135 5.93 2.67 5.52
CA VAL A 135 7.00 3.01 6.45
C VAL A 135 6.79 2.26 7.77
N ALA A 136 7.87 1.69 8.31
CA ALA A 136 7.92 1.19 9.67
C ALA A 136 8.57 2.23 10.59
N PRO A 137 8.25 2.23 11.90
CA PRO A 137 8.95 3.10 12.85
C PRO A 137 10.46 2.91 12.76
N GLY A 138 11.21 4.02 12.86
CA GLY A 138 12.67 4.05 12.69
C GLY A 138 13.15 4.12 11.24
N GLN A 139 12.23 4.13 10.26
CA GLN A 139 12.58 4.32 8.84
C GLN A 139 12.28 5.75 8.36
N PRO A 140 12.94 6.22 7.29
CA PRO A 140 12.75 7.55 6.72
C PRO A 140 11.31 7.82 6.27
N TRP A 141 10.73 8.93 6.72
CA TRP A 141 9.44 9.39 6.26
C TRP A 141 9.57 10.12 4.93
N LYS A 142 8.81 9.68 3.92
CA LYS A 142 8.79 10.32 2.58
C LYS A 142 10.19 10.63 2.05
N TYR A 143 11.09 9.67 2.25
CA TYR A 143 12.48 9.69 1.74
C TYR A 143 13.42 10.68 2.43
N ASP A 144 13.01 11.32 3.52
CA ASP A 144 13.89 12.18 4.31
C ASP A 144 14.63 11.36 5.37
N PRO A 145 15.94 11.14 5.21
CA PRO A 145 16.74 10.33 6.14
C PRO A 145 16.89 10.98 7.52
N ASP A 146 16.65 12.28 7.64
CA ASP A 146 16.71 13.02 8.89
C ASP A 146 15.36 13.06 9.63
N LEU A 147 14.28 12.61 8.97
CA LEU A 147 12.92 12.55 9.51
C LEU A 147 12.46 11.09 9.65
N LEU A 148 12.76 10.47 10.80
CA LEU A 148 12.39 9.07 11.03
C LEU A 148 10.96 8.96 11.57
N PHE A 149 10.16 8.05 10.99
CA PHE A 149 8.84 7.71 11.50
C PHE A 149 8.95 7.07 12.90
N HIS A 150 8.09 7.45 13.83
CA HIS A 150 8.13 6.96 15.20
C HIS A 150 6.82 6.31 15.61
N SER A 151 6.87 5.28 16.44
CA SER A 151 5.69 4.51 16.89
C SER A 151 4.61 5.36 17.55
N THR A 152 4.97 6.47 18.19
CA THR A 152 4.01 7.41 18.80
C THR A 152 3.17 8.16 17.78
N ALA A 153 3.62 8.20 16.52
CA ALA A 153 2.85 8.76 15.41
C ALA A 153 1.77 7.81 14.87
N THR A 154 1.65 6.63 15.46
CA THR A 154 0.64 5.62 15.13
C THR A 154 -0.45 5.62 16.19
N ARG A 155 -1.70 5.78 15.77
CA ARG A 155 -2.85 5.68 16.66
C ARG A 155 -3.16 4.21 16.93
N ASP A 156 -3.16 3.82 18.20
CA ASP A 156 -3.50 2.47 18.65
C ASP A 156 -2.82 1.34 17.84
N PRO A 157 -1.47 1.32 17.82
CA PRO A 157 -0.74 0.33 17.04
C PRO A 157 -0.89 -1.10 17.56
N ILE A 158 -1.33 -1.27 18.82
CA ILE A 158 -1.60 -2.57 19.42
C ILE A 158 -2.82 -3.21 18.75
N THR A 159 -3.84 -2.41 18.45
CA THR A 159 -5.05 -2.89 17.79
C THR A 159 -4.87 -3.03 16.28
N TYR A 160 -4.13 -2.14 15.62
CA TYR A 160 -4.11 -2.11 14.15
C TYR A 160 -2.77 -2.54 13.54
N SER A 161 -1.73 -1.80 13.71
CA SER A 161 -0.33 -2.11 13.41
C SER A 161 0.55 -0.87 13.63
N PHE A 162 1.90 -1.06 13.61
CA PHE A 162 2.86 0.06 13.62
C PHE A 162 3.17 0.59 12.20
N LEU A 163 2.59 0.01 11.16
CA LEU A 163 2.98 0.25 9.78
C LEU A 163 2.07 1.27 9.11
N LYS A 164 2.66 2.29 8.51
CA LYS A 164 1.92 3.39 7.90
C LYS A 164 2.04 3.38 6.37
N PRO A 165 0.93 3.36 5.62
CA PRO A 165 0.96 3.67 4.20
C PRO A 165 1.41 5.11 3.95
N ILE A 166 2.31 5.32 2.96
CA ILE A 166 2.89 6.64 2.69
C ILE A 166 2.64 7.16 1.28
N LYS A 167 2.00 6.41 0.41
CA LYS A 167 1.79 6.83 -0.99
C LYS A 167 1.12 8.20 -1.07
N ASP A 168 -0.01 8.36 -0.41
CA ASP A 168 -0.82 9.59 -0.41
C ASP A 168 -0.50 10.52 0.78
N MET A 169 0.61 10.26 1.48
CA MET A 169 1.04 11.09 2.60
C MET A 169 2.03 12.15 2.15
N PRO A 170 1.89 13.41 2.61
CA PRO A 170 2.84 14.47 2.29
C PRO A 170 4.09 14.39 3.15
N HIS A 171 5.18 14.97 2.64
CA HIS A 171 6.29 15.41 3.49
C HIS A 171 5.85 16.66 4.26
N PRO A 172 6.27 16.85 5.54
CA PRO A 172 5.93 18.04 6.31
C PRO A 172 6.22 19.38 5.62
N ASP A 173 7.33 19.44 4.89
CA ASP A 173 7.81 20.66 4.24
C ASP A 173 7.32 20.83 2.80
N CYS A 174 6.37 20.02 2.35
CA CYS A 174 5.89 20.06 0.95
C CYS A 174 5.21 21.37 0.55
N GLY A 175 4.84 22.23 1.48
CA GLY A 175 3.99 23.39 1.23
C GLY A 175 2.57 23.04 0.76
N CYS A 176 2.21 21.77 0.80
CA CYS A 176 0.96 21.23 0.28
C CYS A 176 -0.07 20.91 1.38
N ILE A 177 0.23 21.24 2.64
CA ILE A 177 -0.61 20.95 3.79
C ILE A 177 -1.33 22.20 4.25
N ALA A 178 -2.62 22.07 4.55
CA ALA A 178 -3.43 23.11 5.16
C ALA A 178 -3.93 22.67 6.53
N TYR A 179 -4.03 23.64 7.44
CA TYR A 179 -4.50 23.46 8.80
C TYR A 179 -5.76 24.30 9.04
N ASP A 180 -6.88 23.65 9.19
CA ASP A 180 -8.15 24.27 9.60
C ASP A 180 -8.87 23.41 10.64
N GLY A 181 -8.25 23.28 11.81
CA GLY A 181 -8.70 22.38 12.86
C GLY A 181 -8.47 20.90 12.57
N TRP A 182 -8.34 20.55 11.29
CA TRP A 182 -8.01 19.25 10.72
C TRP A 182 -6.91 19.44 9.70
N GLN A 183 -6.16 18.38 9.42
CA GLN A 183 -5.12 18.42 8.40
C GLN A 183 -5.67 17.97 7.05
N PHE A 184 -5.34 18.73 6.04
CA PHE A 184 -5.68 18.44 4.65
C PHE A 184 -4.45 18.64 3.80
N ASN A 185 -4.36 17.97 2.68
CA ASN A 185 -3.30 18.21 1.72
C ASN A 185 -3.87 18.47 0.31
N SER A 186 -3.04 18.96 -0.58
CA SER A 186 -3.40 19.23 -1.98
C SER A 186 -2.79 18.25 -2.95
N MET A 187 -2.27 17.12 -2.47
CA MET A 187 -1.74 16.07 -3.34
C MET A 187 -2.84 15.49 -4.20
N ASN A 188 -2.60 15.39 -5.49
CA ASN A 188 -3.54 14.80 -6.43
C ASN A 188 -3.68 13.30 -6.19
N LYS A 189 -4.93 12.79 -6.27
CA LYS A 189 -5.20 11.34 -6.20
C LYS A 189 -5.19 10.74 -7.59
N LYS A 190 -4.22 9.91 -7.89
CA LYS A 190 -4.15 9.14 -9.13
C LYS A 190 -5.20 8.03 -9.07
N MET A 191 -6.12 8.03 -10.03
CA MET A 191 -7.20 7.05 -10.13
C MET A 191 -6.89 5.96 -11.15
N ILE A 192 -6.22 6.32 -12.24
CA ILE A 192 -5.75 5.41 -13.27
C ILE A 192 -4.35 5.87 -13.69
N ARG A 193 -3.40 4.96 -13.62
CA ARG A 193 -2.03 5.18 -14.07
C ARG A 193 -1.72 4.33 -15.32
N TYR A 194 -0.60 4.55 -15.98
CA TYR A 194 -0.20 3.79 -17.17
C TYR A 194 0.12 2.32 -16.86
N ASP A 195 0.61 2.04 -15.68
CA ASP A 195 0.82 0.67 -15.16
C ASP A 195 -0.48 -0.13 -15.05
N ASP A 196 -1.63 0.50 -14.69
CA ASP A 196 -2.94 -0.14 -14.79
C ASP A 196 -3.19 -0.69 -16.19
N VAL A 197 -2.94 0.14 -17.20
CA VAL A 197 -3.17 -0.24 -18.62
C VAL A 197 -2.23 -1.39 -19.03
N LEU A 198 -0.97 -1.35 -18.58
CA LEU A 198 -0.01 -2.43 -18.87
C LEU A 198 -0.46 -3.75 -18.24
N LEU A 199 -0.90 -3.72 -16.97
CA LEU A 199 -1.34 -4.93 -16.26
C LEU A 199 -2.70 -5.41 -16.76
N TRP A 200 -3.65 -4.55 -17.12
CA TRP A 200 -4.88 -4.96 -17.81
C TRP A 200 -4.59 -5.62 -19.15
N LYS A 201 -3.64 -5.10 -19.92
CA LYS A 201 -3.23 -5.73 -21.18
C LYS A 201 -2.60 -7.10 -20.94
N ALA A 202 -1.73 -7.21 -19.94
CA ALA A 202 -1.13 -8.50 -19.57
C ALA A 202 -2.20 -9.51 -19.13
N GLU A 203 -3.18 -9.07 -18.32
CA GLU A 203 -4.30 -9.88 -17.89
C GLU A 203 -5.10 -10.43 -19.08
N ILE A 204 -5.50 -9.56 -20.00
CA ILE A 204 -6.24 -9.96 -21.21
C ILE A 204 -5.46 -11.00 -22.02
N LEU A 205 -4.16 -10.77 -22.20
CA LEU A 205 -3.30 -11.71 -22.96
C LEU A 205 -3.22 -13.08 -22.29
N ILE A 206 -3.07 -13.13 -20.96
CA ILE A 206 -3.05 -14.40 -20.20
C ILE A 206 -4.39 -15.11 -20.33
N GLN A 207 -5.52 -14.39 -20.24
CA GLN A 207 -6.84 -15.00 -20.39
C GLN A 207 -7.10 -15.56 -21.79
N LEU A 208 -6.45 -14.98 -22.81
CA LEU A 208 -6.51 -15.45 -24.20
C LEU A 208 -5.45 -16.53 -24.55
N ASP A 209 -4.84 -17.20 -23.56
CA ASP A 209 -3.77 -18.19 -23.75
C ASP A 209 -2.55 -17.64 -24.51
N ARG A 210 -2.21 -16.37 -24.27
CA ARG A 210 -1.09 -15.63 -24.87
C ARG A 210 -0.13 -15.11 -23.80
N GLU A 211 0.15 -15.92 -22.78
CA GLU A 211 0.93 -15.56 -21.60
C GLU A 211 2.36 -15.12 -21.95
N MET A 212 2.95 -15.65 -23.01
CA MET A 212 4.29 -15.21 -23.45
C MET A 212 4.29 -13.76 -23.95
N GLU A 213 3.17 -13.31 -24.51
CA GLU A 213 3.02 -11.92 -24.95
C GLU A 213 2.69 -10.98 -23.76
N ALA A 214 2.19 -11.51 -22.64
CA ALA A 214 1.96 -10.76 -21.42
C ALA A 214 3.26 -10.45 -20.66
N LEU A 215 4.25 -11.33 -20.74
CA LEU A 215 5.51 -11.24 -20.00
C LEU A 215 6.23 -9.89 -20.10
N PRO A 216 6.39 -9.27 -21.29
CA PRO A 216 7.05 -7.98 -21.42
C PRO A 216 6.37 -6.86 -20.62
N TYR A 217 5.04 -6.86 -20.49
CA TYR A 217 4.29 -5.83 -19.77
C TYR A 217 4.50 -5.93 -18.26
N ILE A 218 4.46 -7.14 -17.72
CA ILE A 218 4.77 -7.43 -16.32
C ILE A 218 6.23 -7.06 -16.03
N ASN A 219 7.15 -7.45 -16.89
CA ASN A 219 8.57 -7.14 -16.72
C ASN A 219 8.91 -5.65 -16.83
N GLN A 220 8.13 -4.85 -17.57
CA GLN A 220 8.29 -3.40 -17.55
C GLN A 220 8.05 -2.82 -16.14
N ILE A 221 6.98 -3.26 -15.46
CA ILE A 221 6.67 -2.87 -14.09
C ILE A 221 7.82 -3.26 -13.14
N ARG A 222 8.29 -4.50 -13.22
CA ARG A 222 9.39 -5.01 -12.37
C ARG A 222 10.69 -4.28 -12.63
N THR A 223 11.00 -3.98 -13.88
CA THR A 223 12.20 -3.21 -14.26
C THR A 223 12.13 -1.79 -13.68
N ARG A 224 10.97 -1.12 -13.76
CA ARG A 224 10.79 0.19 -13.16
C ARG A 224 10.98 0.10 -11.63
N ALA A 225 10.38 -0.89 -10.96
CA ALA A 225 10.55 -1.10 -9.53
C ALA A 225 12.02 -1.33 -9.14
N ALA A 226 12.76 -2.14 -9.91
CA ALA A 226 14.19 -2.38 -9.69
C ALA A 226 15.04 -1.10 -9.78
N ASN A 227 14.63 -0.15 -10.61
CA ASN A 227 15.34 1.13 -10.81
C ASN A 227 14.89 2.22 -9.81
N SER A 228 13.91 1.96 -8.95
CA SER A 228 13.34 2.94 -8.02
C SER A 228 14.05 2.91 -6.66
N LEU A 229 15.38 3.06 -6.65
CA LEU A 229 16.21 2.97 -5.44
C LEU A 229 16.79 4.30 -4.98
N VAL A 230 16.83 5.30 -5.84
CA VAL A 230 17.59 6.54 -5.59
C VAL A 230 17.17 7.28 -4.32
N ARG A 231 15.92 7.14 -3.90
CA ARG A 231 15.35 7.80 -2.72
C ARG A 231 15.39 6.93 -1.46
N LEU A 232 15.75 5.66 -1.57
CA LEU A 232 15.61 4.67 -0.50
C LEU A 232 16.89 4.52 0.32
N THR A 233 17.45 5.66 0.74
CA THR A 233 18.71 5.72 1.50
C THR A 233 18.49 6.26 2.91
N GLN A 234 19.38 5.85 3.81
CA GLN A 234 19.56 6.41 5.14
C GLN A 234 20.51 7.61 5.10
N ALA A 235 20.71 8.30 6.23
CA ALA A 235 21.60 9.45 6.35
C ALA A 235 23.07 9.12 6.01
N ASP A 236 23.51 7.87 6.21
CA ASP A 236 24.85 7.40 5.88
C ASP A 236 25.03 7.00 4.39
N GLY A 237 23.97 7.15 3.59
CA GLY A 237 23.93 6.78 2.18
C GLY A 237 23.70 5.29 1.90
N SER A 238 23.61 4.45 2.92
CA SER A 238 23.23 3.03 2.75
C SER A 238 21.75 2.92 2.42
N TYR A 239 21.35 1.83 1.74
CA TYR A 239 19.93 1.56 1.55
C TYR A 239 19.22 1.22 2.86
N THR A 240 17.95 1.60 2.94
CA THR A 240 17.11 1.32 4.12
C THR A 240 16.87 -0.17 4.33
N MET A 241 16.94 -0.98 3.27
CA MET A 241 16.74 -2.43 3.30
C MET A 241 17.57 -3.13 2.23
N ASN A 242 17.63 -4.46 2.25
CA ASN A 242 18.25 -5.25 1.19
C ASN A 242 17.28 -5.38 0.00
N TYR A 243 17.39 -4.48 -0.98
CA TYR A 243 16.50 -4.52 -2.15
C TYR A 243 17.03 -5.50 -3.19
N HIS A 244 16.18 -6.44 -3.60
CA HIS A 244 16.46 -7.36 -4.68
C HIS A 244 15.17 -7.73 -5.41
N ILE A 245 15.02 -7.31 -6.64
CA ILE A 245 13.92 -7.65 -7.54
C ILE A 245 14.48 -7.98 -8.92
N ALA A 246 13.96 -9.03 -9.54
CA ALA A 246 14.33 -9.44 -10.90
C ALA A 246 13.10 -9.57 -11.78
N THR A 247 13.32 -9.45 -13.09
CA THR A 247 12.30 -9.77 -14.10
C THR A 247 12.08 -11.30 -14.19
N TYR A 248 10.89 -11.71 -14.58
CA TYR A 248 10.61 -13.12 -14.88
C TYR A 248 11.35 -13.52 -16.17
N GLN A 249 12.11 -14.62 -16.10
CA GLN A 249 12.91 -15.15 -17.19
C GLN A 249 12.58 -16.64 -17.38
N PRO A 250 11.69 -16.98 -18.34
CA PRO A 250 11.29 -18.35 -18.60
C PRO A 250 12.47 -19.30 -18.83
N GLY A 251 12.47 -20.44 -18.12
CA GLY A 251 13.55 -21.42 -18.19
C GLY A 251 14.82 -21.06 -17.41
N ILE A 252 14.88 -19.89 -16.75
CA ILE A 252 16.00 -19.45 -15.90
C ILE A 252 15.56 -19.35 -14.44
N ASN A 253 14.62 -18.47 -14.12
CA ASN A 253 14.15 -18.27 -12.75
C ASN A 253 12.66 -18.62 -12.56
N CYS A 254 11.94 -18.97 -13.62
CA CYS A 254 10.55 -19.41 -13.54
C CYS A 254 10.17 -20.35 -14.70
N ASN A 255 9.11 -21.13 -14.48
CA ASN A 255 8.41 -21.85 -15.52
C ASN A 255 7.16 -21.04 -15.92
N TRP A 256 7.24 -20.31 -17.04
CA TRP A 256 6.22 -19.36 -17.48
C TRP A 256 5.07 -20.08 -18.21
N THR A 257 4.25 -20.76 -17.41
CA THR A 257 2.97 -21.33 -17.85
C THR A 257 1.85 -20.33 -17.65
N LYS A 258 0.68 -20.54 -18.23
CA LYS A 258 -0.51 -19.71 -18.02
C LYS A 258 -0.83 -19.54 -16.52
N ASP A 259 -0.82 -20.63 -15.75
CA ASP A 259 -1.11 -20.59 -14.31
C ASP A 259 -0.06 -19.78 -13.54
N PHE A 260 1.21 -19.94 -13.89
CA PHE A 260 2.27 -19.13 -13.26
C PHE A 260 2.16 -17.66 -13.67
N ALA A 261 1.92 -17.36 -14.93
CA ALA A 261 1.73 -16.00 -15.44
C ALA A 261 0.54 -15.31 -14.76
N TRP A 262 -0.56 -16.05 -14.55
CA TRP A 262 -1.72 -15.55 -13.81
C TRP A 262 -1.39 -15.25 -12.34
N LYS A 263 -0.69 -16.16 -11.66
CA LYS A 263 -0.22 -15.92 -10.28
C LYS A 263 0.71 -14.72 -10.20
N ALA A 264 1.67 -14.60 -11.12
CA ALA A 264 2.59 -13.47 -11.21
C ALA A 264 1.85 -12.15 -11.44
N LEU A 265 0.88 -12.10 -12.36
CA LEU A 265 0.06 -10.94 -12.62
C LEU A 265 -0.71 -10.48 -11.37
N MET A 266 -1.39 -11.41 -10.69
CA MET A 266 -2.14 -11.10 -9.46
C MET A 266 -1.23 -10.57 -8.37
N TRP A 267 0.01 -11.03 -8.31
CA TRP A 267 0.99 -10.55 -7.35
C TRP A 267 1.51 -9.17 -7.71
N GLU A 268 1.80 -8.91 -8.99
CA GLU A 268 2.21 -7.57 -9.44
C GLU A 268 1.13 -6.53 -9.16
N ASN A 269 -0.16 -6.83 -9.43
CA ASN A 269 -1.27 -5.95 -9.06
C ASN A 269 -1.29 -5.68 -7.53
N ARG A 270 -1.05 -6.71 -6.72
CA ARG A 270 -1.01 -6.58 -5.27
C ARG A 270 0.09 -5.64 -4.78
N LEU A 271 1.29 -5.74 -5.35
CA LEU A 271 2.45 -4.92 -4.93
C LEU A 271 2.39 -3.52 -5.52
N GLU A 272 2.03 -3.41 -6.79
CA GLU A 272 1.99 -2.16 -7.53
C GLU A 272 0.93 -1.20 -6.97
N PHE A 273 -0.29 -1.69 -6.76
CA PHE A 273 -1.42 -0.90 -6.29
C PHE A 273 -1.71 -1.06 -4.80
N ALA A 274 -0.74 -1.56 -4.03
CA ALA A 274 -0.88 -1.65 -2.58
C ALA A 274 -1.24 -0.30 -1.98
N CYS A 275 -2.27 -0.28 -1.11
CA CYS A 275 -2.82 0.90 -0.44
C CYS A 275 -3.48 1.95 -1.37
N GLU A 276 -3.75 1.63 -2.63
CA GLU A 276 -4.46 2.51 -3.57
C GLU A 276 -5.96 2.16 -3.74
N GLY A 277 -6.44 1.13 -3.05
CA GLY A 277 -7.87 0.75 -3.05
C GLY A 277 -8.28 -0.27 -4.12
N HIS A 278 -7.37 -0.73 -4.97
CA HIS A 278 -7.67 -1.63 -6.10
C HIS A 278 -7.98 -3.07 -5.67
N ARG A 279 -7.29 -3.58 -4.65
CA ARG A 279 -7.23 -5.01 -4.32
C ARG A 279 -8.59 -5.69 -4.11
N PHE A 280 -9.53 -5.03 -3.42
CA PHE A 280 -10.85 -5.59 -3.17
C PHE A 280 -11.60 -5.85 -4.49
N PHE A 281 -11.60 -4.87 -5.38
CA PHE A 281 -12.29 -4.95 -6.67
C PHE A 281 -11.62 -5.95 -7.62
N ASP A 282 -10.29 -6.07 -7.60
CA ASP A 282 -9.59 -7.09 -8.34
C ASP A 282 -9.96 -8.49 -7.88
N LEU A 283 -9.95 -8.74 -6.57
CA LEU A 283 -10.35 -10.02 -6.01
C LEU A 283 -11.82 -10.33 -6.30
N GLN A 284 -12.71 -9.32 -6.31
CA GLN A 284 -14.12 -9.48 -6.64
C GLN A 284 -14.29 -9.92 -8.11
N ARG A 285 -13.69 -9.20 -9.05
CA ARG A 285 -13.82 -9.51 -10.48
C ARG A 285 -13.13 -10.82 -10.89
N TRP A 286 -12.13 -11.25 -10.13
CA TRP A 286 -11.46 -12.55 -10.29
C TRP A 286 -12.20 -13.71 -9.60
N GLY A 287 -13.25 -13.45 -8.81
CA GLY A 287 -13.98 -14.45 -8.04
C GLY A 287 -13.19 -15.05 -6.88
N LEU A 288 -12.23 -14.28 -6.32
CA LEU A 288 -11.29 -14.73 -5.29
C LEU A 288 -11.54 -14.14 -3.90
N LEU A 289 -12.56 -13.29 -3.71
CA LEU A 289 -12.77 -12.60 -2.44
C LEU A 289 -12.94 -13.55 -1.28
N GLU A 290 -13.88 -14.50 -1.35
CA GLU A 290 -14.15 -15.40 -0.23
C GLU A 290 -12.90 -16.16 0.21
N LYS A 291 -12.21 -16.78 -0.76
CA LYS A 291 -10.99 -17.54 -0.48
C LYS A 291 -9.92 -16.65 0.14
N THR A 292 -9.56 -15.55 -0.54
CA THR A 292 -8.46 -14.68 -0.10
C THR A 292 -8.76 -14.00 1.23
N MET A 293 -9.99 -13.53 1.44
CA MET A 293 -10.35 -12.84 2.68
C MET A 293 -10.38 -13.80 3.87
N ASN A 294 -10.90 -15.03 3.69
CA ASN A 294 -10.91 -16.02 4.78
C ASN A 294 -9.50 -16.54 5.11
N GLU A 295 -8.62 -16.69 4.10
CA GLU A 295 -7.20 -16.98 4.33
C GLU A 295 -6.51 -15.84 5.10
N TYR A 296 -6.78 -14.59 4.71
CA TYR A 296 -6.28 -13.39 5.39
C TYR A 296 -6.75 -13.34 6.85
N PHE A 297 -8.05 -13.52 7.11
CA PHE A 297 -8.59 -13.53 8.47
C PHE A 297 -8.01 -14.67 9.31
N ALA A 298 -7.75 -15.85 8.73
CA ALA A 298 -7.11 -16.95 9.45
C ALA A 298 -5.69 -16.59 9.93
N ILE A 299 -4.97 -15.80 9.15
CA ILE A 299 -3.63 -15.30 9.53
C ILE A 299 -3.76 -14.16 10.55
N GLU A 300 -4.57 -13.14 10.28
CA GLU A 300 -4.65 -11.94 11.12
C GLU A 300 -5.22 -12.22 12.52
N ARG A 301 -6.11 -13.21 12.69
CA ARG A 301 -6.60 -13.60 14.04
C ARG A 301 -5.51 -14.17 14.95
N THR A 302 -4.39 -14.60 14.40
CA THR A 302 -3.22 -14.99 15.20
C THR A 302 -2.44 -13.78 15.75
N ARG A 303 -2.77 -12.59 15.25
CA ARG A 303 -2.10 -11.32 15.57
C ARG A 303 -3.00 -10.37 16.36
N PHE A 304 -4.30 -10.36 16.04
CA PHE A 304 -5.26 -9.40 16.56
C PHE A 304 -6.59 -10.08 16.89
N ASP A 305 -7.03 -9.97 18.13
CA ASP A 305 -8.25 -10.61 18.64
C ASP A 305 -9.53 -10.14 17.94
N TRP A 306 -9.56 -8.91 17.43
CA TRP A 306 -10.74 -8.38 16.76
C TRP A 306 -11.04 -9.04 15.40
N PHE A 307 -10.13 -9.87 14.87
CA PHE A 307 -10.40 -10.73 13.71
C PHE A 307 -11.02 -12.09 14.08
N ASN A 308 -11.19 -12.42 15.37
CA ASN A 308 -11.64 -13.76 15.78
C ASN A 308 -12.95 -14.19 15.11
N ASP A 309 -13.92 -13.27 15.00
CA ASP A 309 -15.21 -13.52 14.38
C ASP A 309 -15.29 -13.07 12.91
N ALA A 310 -14.18 -12.55 12.35
CA ALA A 310 -14.16 -12.07 10.97
C ALA A 310 -14.33 -13.26 10.00
N ARG A 311 -15.31 -13.14 9.10
CA ARG A 311 -15.61 -14.10 8.06
C ARG A 311 -16.14 -13.39 6.83
N PHE A 312 -15.69 -13.81 5.67
CA PHE A 312 -16.28 -13.42 4.38
C PHE A 312 -17.22 -14.52 3.89
N THR A 313 -18.41 -14.15 3.48
CA THR A 313 -19.43 -15.06 2.94
C THR A 313 -19.73 -14.67 1.50
N ALA A 314 -19.43 -15.58 0.57
CA ALA A 314 -19.70 -15.37 -0.85
C ALA A 314 -21.18 -15.14 -1.13
N GLY A 315 -21.46 -14.28 -2.09
CA GLY A 315 -22.81 -13.89 -2.48
C GLY A 315 -23.47 -12.85 -1.56
N ARG A 316 -22.79 -12.47 -0.45
CA ARG A 316 -23.24 -11.46 0.49
C ARG A 316 -22.22 -10.32 0.63
N ASP A 317 -21.00 -10.66 1.07
CA ASP A 317 -20.02 -9.67 1.54
C ASP A 317 -19.24 -8.99 0.40
N GLU A 318 -19.52 -9.34 -0.85
CA GLU A 318 -19.12 -8.59 -2.05
C GLU A 318 -19.82 -7.23 -2.15
N TYR A 319 -20.92 -7.06 -1.43
CA TYR A 319 -21.77 -5.87 -1.47
C TYR A 319 -22.00 -5.32 -0.06
N PHE A 320 -22.28 -4.03 0.03
CA PHE A 320 -22.79 -3.44 1.26
C PHE A 320 -24.32 -3.50 1.29
N PRO A 321 -24.95 -3.59 2.50
CA PRO A 321 -26.40 -3.45 2.60
C PRO A 321 -26.83 -2.04 2.20
N ILE A 322 -27.96 -1.95 1.50
CA ILE A 322 -28.64 -0.67 1.32
C ILE A 322 -29.23 -0.29 2.67
N SER A 323 -28.94 0.91 3.15
CA SER A 323 -29.38 1.33 4.48
C SER A 323 -30.91 1.34 4.60
N GLN A 324 -31.45 0.98 5.76
CA GLN A 324 -32.90 0.93 5.97
C GLN A 324 -33.61 2.27 5.66
N PRO A 325 -33.05 3.47 5.99
CA PRO A 325 -33.65 4.72 5.55
C PRO A 325 -33.79 4.83 4.02
N GLN A 326 -32.79 4.38 3.26
CA GLN A 326 -32.85 4.40 1.79
C GLN A 326 -33.89 3.41 1.24
N MET A 327 -33.97 2.21 1.84
CA MET A 327 -35.00 1.23 1.50
C MET A 327 -36.39 1.83 1.70
N ASN A 328 -36.65 2.44 2.85
CA ASN A 328 -37.92 3.08 3.16
C ASN A 328 -38.26 4.25 2.21
N TYR A 329 -37.22 5.07 1.90
CA TYR A 329 -37.37 6.21 1.00
C TYR A 329 -37.68 5.79 -0.43
N SER A 330 -37.21 4.63 -0.84
CA SER A 330 -37.44 4.10 -2.20
C SER A 330 -38.90 3.69 -2.45
N LYS A 331 -39.74 3.59 -1.41
CA LYS A 331 -41.14 3.17 -1.50
C LYS A 331 -41.32 1.82 -2.24
N GLY A 332 -40.39 0.90 -2.01
CA GLY A 332 -40.45 -0.44 -2.62
C GLY A 332 -39.78 -0.56 -3.99
N ASN A 333 -39.11 0.52 -4.47
CA ASN A 333 -38.36 0.49 -5.76
C ASN A 333 -36.99 -0.15 -5.64
N TYR A 334 -36.45 -0.28 -4.42
CA TYR A 334 -35.17 -0.95 -4.20
C TYR A 334 -35.38 -2.36 -3.66
N THR A 335 -34.57 -3.27 -4.13
CA THR A 335 -34.41 -4.61 -3.55
C THR A 335 -33.10 -4.63 -2.79
N GLN A 336 -33.09 -5.14 -1.57
CA GLN A 336 -31.89 -5.29 -0.76
C GLN A 336 -30.88 -6.22 -1.43
N ASN A 337 -29.60 -5.95 -1.23
CA ASN A 337 -28.55 -6.84 -1.68
C ASN A 337 -28.67 -8.23 -1.02
N PRO A 338 -28.27 -9.31 -1.72
CA PRO A 338 -28.40 -10.67 -1.20
C PRO A 338 -27.76 -10.83 0.19
N GLY A 339 -28.44 -11.54 1.07
CA GLY A 339 -27.95 -11.87 2.41
C GLY A 339 -28.16 -10.80 3.49
N TYR A 340 -28.83 -9.68 3.16
CA TYR A 340 -29.14 -8.60 4.10
C TYR A 340 -30.62 -8.38 4.30
#